data_4c8a57d86dd83153ff77f1c9d3c92c93
#
_entry.id   4c8a57d86dd83153ff77f1c9d3c92c93
#
_cell.length_a   1.000
_cell.length_b   1.000
_cell.length_c   1.000
_cell.angle_alpha   90.00
_cell.angle_beta   90.00
_cell.angle_gamma   90.00
#
_symmetry.space_group_name_H-M   'P 1'
#
loop_
_entity.id
_entity.type
_entity.pdbx_description
1 polymer ?
#
loop_
_entity_poly.entity_id
_entity_poly.type
_entity_poly.pdbx_seq_one_letter_code
_entity_poly.pdbx_strand_id
1 'polypeptide(L)'
;MKPDVIVAYPLRPHQMAMLEETYTLHRLDLVKGEERDALLQQAGPISSALVCNGHVTIDEALLSKLPALKLAACSSAGYDQMDVEAMTRRGIKLTNTSEVLCDDVADMALLLMLAARRRLPEGDRYVRSGDWGQKGMMPLTTSTSGKKAGIVGLGRIGMAIAKRCEAVGLTVGYYGRTKKAGNDFAYFDTPVKLADWADILIVATPGGPATEGLISADVLNALGPTGSFINIARGTVVDEPALIKALQERRIASAGIDVYLNEPNPDPRFAALDNVVLYPHHASGTEETRDRMAQLTVDNLAAFFAGRPLLTPVN
;
A
#
# COMPACT_ATOMS: atom_id res chain seq x y z
N MET A 1 -20.49 -24.95 20.75
CA MET A 1 -19.99 -25.26 19.39
C MET A 1 -19.11 -24.09 18.98
N LYS A 2 -17.96 -24.32 18.40
CA LYS A 2 -17.10 -23.25 17.90
C LYS A 2 -17.78 -22.58 16.69
N PRO A 3 -17.75 -21.24 16.56
CA PRO A 3 -18.25 -20.55 15.36
C PRO A 3 -17.43 -20.93 14.11
N ASP A 4 -18.11 -20.98 12.96
CA ASP A 4 -17.49 -21.27 11.67
C ASP A 4 -16.90 -20.01 11.02
N VAL A 5 -15.63 -20.09 10.59
CA VAL A 5 -14.90 -18.99 9.95
C VAL A 5 -14.21 -19.50 8.68
N ILE A 6 -14.38 -18.82 7.56
CA ILE A 6 -13.66 -19.09 6.34
C ILE A 6 -12.31 -18.34 6.36
N VAL A 7 -11.23 -19.02 6.01
CA VAL A 7 -9.90 -18.42 5.83
C VAL A 7 -9.58 -18.42 4.34
N ALA A 8 -9.71 -17.26 3.70
CA ALA A 8 -9.36 -17.08 2.29
C ALA A 8 -7.88 -16.67 2.10
N TYR A 9 -7.26 -16.11 3.14
CA TYR A 9 -5.84 -15.86 3.22
C TYR A 9 -5.36 -16.07 4.67
N PRO A 10 -4.26 -16.82 4.90
CA PRO A 10 -3.82 -17.16 6.26
C PRO A 10 -3.18 -15.96 6.95
N LEU A 11 -3.32 -15.91 8.26
CA LEU A 11 -2.54 -15.03 9.13
C LEU A 11 -1.17 -15.66 9.42
N ARG A 12 -0.38 -15.03 10.29
CA ARG A 12 0.88 -15.60 10.76
C ARG A 12 0.63 -16.87 11.59
N PRO A 13 1.60 -17.80 11.69
CA PRO A 13 1.38 -19.10 12.32
C PRO A 13 0.82 -19.02 13.74
N HIS A 14 1.31 -18.08 14.55
CA HIS A 14 0.82 -17.90 15.92
C HIS A 14 -0.67 -17.51 15.96
N GLN A 15 -1.08 -16.53 15.15
CA GLN A 15 -2.47 -16.10 15.08
C GLN A 15 -3.38 -17.14 14.44
N MET A 16 -2.86 -17.94 13.47
CA MET A 16 -3.62 -19.08 12.95
C MET A 16 -3.91 -20.11 14.05
N ALA A 17 -2.94 -20.43 14.90
CA ALA A 17 -3.15 -21.34 16.05
C ALA A 17 -4.23 -20.80 17.01
N MET A 18 -4.21 -19.49 17.31
CA MET A 18 -5.27 -18.85 18.13
C MET A 18 -6.65 -18.99 17.49
N LEU A 19 -6.74 -18.84 16.16
CA LEU A 19 -8.00 -19.03 15.44
C LEU A 19 -8.48 -20.48 15.50
N GLU A 20 -7.61 -21.46 15.33
CA GLU A 20 -7.92 -22.91 15.40
C GLU A 20 -8.40 -23.33 16.80
N GLU A 21 -7.86 -22.72 17.86
CA GLU A 21 -8.31 -22.96 19.23
C GLU A 21 -9.74 -22.45 19.48
N THR A 22 -10.13 -21.33 18.81
CA THR A 22 -11.38 -20.61 19.09
C THR A 22 -12.49 -20.95 18.11
N TYR A 23 -12.18 -21.18 16.83
CA TYR A 23 -13.12 -21.30 15.72
C TYR A 23 -12.99 -22.63 14.98
N THR A 24 -14.04 -23.00 14.25
CA THR A 24 -13.97 -24.06 13.23
C THR A 24 -13.53 -23.38 11.91
N LEU A 25 -12.30 -23.68 11.45
CA LEU A 25 -11.74 -23.02 10.28
C LEU A 25 -12.01 -23.81 8.99
N HIS A 26 -12.54 -23.12 7.99
CA HIS A 26 -12.69 -23.59 6.61
C HIS A 26 -11.60 -22.97 5.75
N ARG A 27 -10.56 -23.75 5.43
CA ARG A 27 -9.30 -23.30 4.82
C ARG A 27 -9.42 -23.14 3.30
N LEU A 28 -10.08 -22.06 2.87
CA LEU A 28 -10.24 -21.74 1.45
C LEU A 28 -8.91 -21.40 0.75
N ASP A 29 -7.92 -20.99 1.52
CA ASP A 29 -6.56 -20.69 1.08
C ASP A 29 -5.77 -21.94 0.64
N LEU A 30 -6.17 -23.15 1.05
CA LEU A 30 -5.48 -24.40 0.76
C LEU A 30 -6.07 -25.15 -0.44
N VAL A 31 -7.23 -24.74 -0.95
CA VAL A 31 -7.97 -25.45 -2.01
C VAL A 31 -8.15 -24.60 -3.26
N LYS A 32 -8.27 -25.24 -4.43
CA LYS A 32 -8.46 -24.59 -5.74
C LYS A 32 -9.49 -25.31 -6.58
N GLY A 33 -9.99 -24.65 -7.65
CA GLY A 33 -10.91 -25.26 -8.61
C GLY A 33 -12.16 -25.83 -7.94
N GLU A 34 -12.53 -27.07 -8.29
CA GLU A 34 -13.72 -27.77 -7.81
C GLU A 34 -13.75 -27.94 -6.28
N GLU A 35 -12.59 -28.22 -5.66
CA GLU A 35 -12.49 -28.33 -4.18
C GLU A 35 -12.82 -27.00 -3.49
N ARG A 36 -12.42 -25.88 -4.07
CA ARG A 36 -12.77 -24.56 -3.59
C ARG A 36 -14.27 -24.31 -3.67
N ASP A 37 -14.90 -24.68 -4.78
CA ASP A 37 -16.33 -24.53 -4.95
C ASP A 37 -17.13 -25.44 -4.00
N ALA A 38 -16.71 -26.67 -3.82
CA ALA A 38 -17.30 -27.60 -2.84
C ALA A 38 -17.20 -27.06 -1.42
N LEU A 39 -16.03 -26.55 -1.02
CA LEU A 39 -15.83 -25.95 0.29
C LEU A 39 -16.73 -24.73 0.50
N LEU A 40 -16.87 -23.87 -0.49
CA LEU A 40 -17.77 -22.70 -0.43
C LEU A 40 -19.26 -23.11 -0.32
N GLN A 41 -19.68 -24.17 -1.02
CA GLN A 41 -21.05 -24.72 -0.89
C GLN A 41 -21.33 -25.25 0.52
N GLN A 42 -20.34 -25.90 1.14
CA GLN A 42 -20.46 -26.45 2.47
C GLN A 42 -20.38 -25.37 3.57
N ALA A 43 -19.36 -24.50 3.50
CA ALA A 43 -19.02 -23.56 4.57
C ALA A 43 -19.77 -22.22 4.45
N GLY A 44 -20.11 -21.78 3.22
CA GLY A 44 -20.76 -20.49 3.00
C GLY A 44 -22.07 -20.26 3.73
N PRO A 45 -22.98 -21.26 3.80
CA PRO A 45 -24.25 -21.12 4.52
C PRO A 45 -24.12 -21.04 6.06
N ILE A 46 -22.98 -21.44 6.62
CA ILE A 46 -22.79 -21.53 8.08
C ILE A 46 -21.74 -20.57 8.63
N SER A 47 -20.83 -20.06 7.77
CA SER A 47 -19.74 -19.19 8.21
C SER A 47 -20.16 -17.72 8.23
N SER A 48 -20.16 -17.11 9.40
CA SER A 48 -20.52 -15.70 9.56
C SER A 48 -19.34 -14.74 9.46
N ALA A 49 -18.11 -15.25 9.41
CA ALA A 49 -16.91 -14.43 9.23
C ALA A 49 -15.94 -15.02 8.21
N LEU A 50 -15.20 -14.13 7.54
CA LEU A 50 -14.16 -14.42 6.56
C LEU A 50 -12.87 -13.70 6.98
N VAL A 51 -11.76 -14.41 7.05
CA VAL A 51 -10.40 -13.87 7.17
C VAL A 51 -9.77 -13.75 5.77
N CYS A 52 -9.30 -12.57 5.43
CA CYS A 52 -8.72 -12.27 4.11
C CYS A 52 -7.57 -11.25 4.21
N ASN A 53 -6.95 -10.97 3.07
CA ASN A 53 -6.05 -9.83 2.89
C ASN A 53 -6.49 -8.98 1.69
N GLY A 54 -5.78 -7.89 1.41
CA GLY A 54 -6.12 -6.95 0.33
C GLY A 54 -6.02 -7.50 -1.10
N HIS A 55 -5.45 -8.70 -1.29
CA HIS A 55 -5.35 -9.37 -2.60
C HIS A 55 -6.52 -10.33 -2.87
N VAL A 56 -7.34 -10.62 -1.86
CA VAL A 56 -8.53 -11.47 -2.04
C VAL A 56 -9.63 -10.64 -2.68
N THR A 57 -10.08 -11.07 -3.87
CA THR A 57 -11.26 -10.47 -4.51
C THR A 57 -12.53 -10.89 -3.79
N ILE A 58 -13.26 -9.90 -3.27
CA ILE A 58 -14.58 -10.09 -2.64
C ILE A 58 -15.59 -9.31 -3.49
N ASP A 59 -16.07 -9.97 -4.52
CA ASP A 59 -17.07 -9.47 -5.45
C ASP A 59 -18.45 -10.10 -5.23
N GLU A 60 -19.43 -9.69 -6.03
CA GLU A 60 -20.79 -10.23 -5.96
C GLU A 60 -20.82 -11.74 -6.21
N ALA A 61 -19.90 -12.29 -7.03
CA ALA A 61 -19.82 -13.72 -7.31
C ALA A 61 -19.41 -14.52 -6.06
N LEU A 62 -18.41 -14.03 -5.31
CA LEU A 62 -18.03 -14.65 -4.04
C LEU A 62 -19.11 -14.41 -2.95
N LEU A 63 -19.63 -13.19 -2.83
CA LEU A 63 -20.63 -12.84 -1.84
C LEU A 63 -21.92 -13.66 -1.99
N SER A 64 -22.30 -14.04 -3.21
CA SER A 64 -23.47 -14.90 -3.44
C SER A 64 -23.30 -16.32 -2.89
N LYS A 65 -22.05 -16.80 -2.77
CA LYS A 65 -21.71 -18.11 -2.19
C LYS A 65 -21.59 -18.07 -0.66
N LEU A 66 -21.69 -16.88 -0.04
CA LEU A 66 -21.50 -16.64 1.40
C LEU A 66 -22.73 -15.99 2.04
N PRO A 67 -23.93 -16.63 1.99
CA PRO A 67 -25.18 -16.02 2.46
C PRO A 67 -25.19 -15.74 3.98
N ALA A 68 -24.41 -16.47 4.77
CA ALA A 68 -24.32 -16.26 6.22
C ALA A 68 -23.30 -15.19 6.64
N LEU A 69 -22.46 -14.69 5.69
CA LEU A 69 -21.38 -13.77 6.00
C LEU A 69 -21.90 -12.45 6.61
N LYS A 70 -21.25 -12.00 7.69
CA LYS A 70 -21.51 -10.74 8.38
C LYS A 70 -20.26 -9.90 8.62
N LEU A 71 -19.07 -10.54 8.60
CA LEU A 71 -17.79 -9.87 8.77
C LEU A 71 -16.75 -10.38 7.77
N ALA A 72 -16.06 -9.48 7.08
CA ALA A 72 -14.77 -9.73 6.44
C ALA A 72 -13.68 -9.05 7.25
N ALA A 73 -12.81 -9.82 7.88
CA ALA A 73 -11.67 -9.33 8.64
C ALA A 73 -10.41 -9.34 7.74
N CYS A 74 -10.05 -8.16 7.23
CA CYS A 74 -8.94 -8.00 6.30
C CYS A 74 -7.64 -7.67 7.05
N SER A 75 -6.60 -8.47 6.85
CA SER A 75 -5.27 -8.29 7.43
C SER A 75 -4.36 -7.34 6.63
N SER A 76 -4.94 -6.41 5.88
CA SER A 76 -4.23 -5.40 5.08
C SER A 76 -4.82 -4.01 5.30
N ALA A 77 -4.09 -2.96 4.91
CA ALA A 77 -4.62 -1.59 4.86
C ALA A 77 -5.53 -1.38 3.65
N GLY A 78 -5.09 -1.82 2.48
CA GLY A 78 -5.84 -1.71 1.23
C GLY A 78 -6.86 -2.83 1.07
N TYR A 79 -7.99 -2.49 0.48
CA TYR A 79 -9.11 -3.38 0.21
C TYR A 79 -9.72 -3.11 -1.19
N ASP A 80 -8.88 -2.69 -2.12
CA ASP A 80 -9.27 -2.25 -3.47
C ASP A 80 -9.93 -3.37 -4.30
N GLN A 81 -9.68 -4.63 -3.93
CA GLN A 81 -10.27 -5.82 -4.55
C GLN A 81 -11.62 -6.23 -3.94
N MET A 82 -12.17 -5.41 -3.03
CA MET A 82 -13.40 -5.73 -2.30
C MET A 82 -14.52 -4.77 -2.67
N ASP A 83 -15.67 -5.31 -3.07
CA ASP A 83 -16.89 -4.54 -3.32
C ASP A 83 -17.54 -4.13 -1.98
N VAL A 84 -17.03 -3.05 -1.38
CA VAL A 84 -17.49 -2.52 -0.10
C VAL A 84 -18.96 -2.06 -0.18
N GLU A 85 -19.42 -1.60 -1.34
CA GLU A 85 -20.81 -1.19 -1.53
C GLU A 85 -21.76 -2.40 -1.50
N ALA A 86 -21.41 -3.49 -2.21
CA ALA A 86 -22.17 -4.73 -2.17
C ALA A 86 -22.17 -5.33 -0.74
N MET A 87 -21.02 -5.32 -0.06
CA MET A 87 -20.94 -5.76 1.34
C MET A 87 -21.86 -4.95 2.23
N THR A 88 -21.85 -3.62 2.10
CA THR A 88 -22.70 -2.71 2.88
C THR A 88 -24.20 -2.95 2.63
N ARG A 89 -24.60 -3.11 1.34
CA ARG A 89 -25.99 -3.46 1.00
C ARG A 89 -26.45 -4.77 1.62
N ARG A 90 -25.54 -5.74 1.80
CA ARG A 90 -25.81 -7.04 2.42
C ARG A 90 -25.67 -7.05 3.95
N GLY A 91 -25.34 -5.91 4.56
CA GLY A 91 -25.10 -5.77 6.00
C GLY A 91 -23.83 -6.49 6.48
N ILE A 92 -22.85 -6.69 5.58
CA ILE A 92 -21.55 -7.28 5.87
C ILE A 92 -20.58 -6.17 6.25
N LYS A 93 -19.94 -6.29 7.41
CA LYS A 93 -18.90 -5.37 7.86
C LYS A 93 -17.55 -5.78 7.32
N LEU A 94 -16.73 -4.78 7.00
CA LEU A 94 -15.33 -4.92 6.65
C LEU A 94 -14.48 -4.25 7.72
N THR A 95 -13.42 -4.93 8.17
CA THR A 95 -12.36 -4.31 8.98
C THR A 95 -11.03 -4.37 8.24
N ASN A 96 -10.12 -3.44 8.53
CA ASN A 96 -8.78 -3.42 7.99
C ASN A 96 -7.71 -3.16 9.07
N THR A 97 -6.43 -3.15 8.69
CA THR A 97 -5.31 -2.98 9.62
C THR A 97 -4.48 -1.71 9.35
N SER A 98 -5.08 -0.70 8.71
CA SER A 98 -4.36 0.51 8.32
C SER A 98 -3.75 1.29 9.49
N GLU A 99 -4.26 1.13 10.71
CA GLU A 99 -3.78 1.89 11.88
C GLU A 99 -2.40 1.45 12.35
N VAL A 100 -2.10 0.16 12.26
CA VAL A 100 -0.89 -0.43 12.84
C VAL A 100 0.32 -0.47 11.93
N LEU A 101 0.15 -0.13 10.64
CA LEU A 101 1.23 -0.19 9.64
C LEU A 101 1.72 1.18 9.15
N CYS A 102 1.07 2.28 9.60
CA CYS A 102 1.35 3.62 9.08
C CYS A 102 2.81 4.04 9.22
N ASP A 103 3.43 3.71 10.34
CA ASP A 103 4.81 4.13 10.63
C ASP A 103 5.80 3.43 9.71
N ASP A 104 5.73 2.11 9.56
CA ASP A 104 6.65 1.36 8.68
C ASP A 104 6.50 1.76 7.22
N VAL A 105 5.26 1.96 6.76
CA VAL A 105 5.02 2.43 5.39
C VAL A 105 5.57 3.85 5.18
N ALA A 106 5.48 4.71 6.19
CA ALA A 106 6.04 6.05 6.13
C ALA A 106 7.58 6.03 6.20
N ASP A 107 8.17 5.12 6.97
CA ASP A 107 9.62 4.89 7.00
C ASP A 107 10.12 4.42 5.64
N MET A 108 9.40 3.50 4.99
CA MET A 108 9.75 3.03 3.66
C MET A 108 9.63 4.14 2.61
N ALA A 109 8.61 4.99 2.68
CA ALA A 109 8.48 6.15 1.78
C ALA A 109 9.69 7.09 1.91
N LEU A 110 10.13 7.38 3.14
CA LEU A 110 11.33 8.16 3.42
C LEU A 110 12.59 7.46 2.91
N LEU A 111 12.73 6.17 3.16
CA LEU A 111 13.87 5.36 2.70
C LEU A 111 13.98 5.37 1.18
N LEU A 112 12.90 5.08 0.46
CA LEU A 112 12.88 5.09 -1.00
C LEU A 112 13.22 6.47 -1.55
N MET A 113 12.70 7.53 -0.95
CA MET A 113 13.00 8.91 -1.31
C MET A 113 14.50 9.20 -1.18
N LEU A 114 15.08 8.91 -0.02
CA LEU A 114 16.49 9.17 0.24
C LEU A 114 17.38 8.28 -0.65
N ALA A 115 17.04 7.00 -0.80
CA ALA A 115 17.77 6.05 -1.63
C ALA A 115 17.77 6.46 -3.11
N ALA A 116 16.64 6.90 -3.66
CA ALA A 116 16.54 7.36 -5.04
C ALA A 116 17.34 8.65 -5.26
N ARG A 117 17.18 9.66 -4.42
CA ARG A 117 17.89 10.95 -4.53
C ARG A 117 19.40 10.84 -4.30
N ARG A 118 19.83 9.93 -3.45
CA ARG A 118 21.26 9.71 -3.14
C ARG A 118 21.88 8.58 -3.96
N ARG A 119 21.10 7.96 -4.90
CA ARG A 119 21.55 6.85 -5.76
C ARG A 119 22.18 5.71 -4.94
N LEU A 120 21.55 5.37 -3.79
CA LEU A 120 22.10 4.42 -2.83
C LEU A 120 22.43 3.04 -3.42
N PRO A 121 21.56 2.39 -4.24
CA PRO A 121 21.87 1.08 -4.84
C PRO A 121 23.06 1.13 -5.80
N GLU A 122 23.27 2.26 -6.47
CA GLU A 122 24.43 2.45 -7.32
C GLU A 122 25.71 2.63 -6.48
N GLY A 123 25.65 3.44 -5.43
CA GLY A 123 26.76 3.64 -4.51
C GLY A 123 27.23 2.35 -3.85
N ASP A 124 26.28 1.49 -3.44
CA ASP A 124 26.59 0.16 -2.91
C ASP A 124 27.30 -0.72 -3.96
N ARG A 125 26.77 -0.77 -5.19
CA ARG A 125 27.42 -1.50 -6.30
C ARG A 125 28.80 -0.95 -6.63
N TYR A 126 28.98 0.38 -6.63
CA TYR A 126 30.24 1.05 -6.94
C TYR A 126 31.36 0.65 -5.98
N VAL A 127 31.05 0.51 -4.69
CA VAL A 127 32.00 0.02 -3.69
C VAL A 127 32.29 -1.47 -3.88
N ARG A 128 31.23 -2.31 -4.01
CA ARG A 128 31.39 -3.77 -4.14
C ARG A 128 32.12 -4.21 -5.40
N SER A 129 31.94 -3.49 -6.52
CA SER A 129 32.66 -3.77 -7.78
C SER A 129 34.13 -3.37 -7.75
N GLY A 130 34.59 -2.62 -6.76
CA GLY A 130 35.94 -2.04 -6.71
C GLY A 130 36.11 -0.79 -7.57
N ASP A 131 35.06 -0.30 -8.19
CA ASP A 131 35.09 0.88 -9.06
C ASP A 131 35.57 2.13 -8.32
N TRP A 132 35.28 2.24 -7.03
CA TRP A 132 35.77 3.37 -6.22
C TRP A 132 37.30 3.46 -6.22
N GLY A 133 37.98 2.33 -6.08
CA GLY A 133 39.47 2.28 -6.15
C GLY A 133 40.04 2.52 -7.55
N GLN A 134 39.29 2.16 -8.59
CA GLN A 134 39.72 2.23 -9.97
C GLN A 134 39.35 3.55 -10.68
N LYS A 135 38.15 4.08 -10.42
CA LYS A 135 37.55 5.22 -11.11
C LYS A 135 37.48 6.50 -10.26
N GLY A 136 37.86 6.40 -8.97
CA GLY A 136 37.79 7.51 -8.04
C GLY A 136 36.38 7.79 -7.50
N MET A 137 36.05 9.05 -7.24
CA MET A 137 34.79 9.43 -6.63
C MET A 137 33.60 9.22 -7.57
N MET A 138 32.52 8.68 -7.01
CA MET A 138 31.21 8.60 -7.68
C MET A 138 30.68 10.03 -7.99
N PRO A 139 29.90 10.23 -9.08
CA PRO A 139 29.28 11.51 -9.39
C PRO A 139 28.42 12.05 -8.24
N LEU A 140 28.41 13.39 -8.10
CA LEU A 140 27.63 14.05 -7.05
C LEU A 140 26.13 13.81 -7.24
N THR A 141 25.42 13.76 -6.11
CA THR A 141 23.97 13.65 -6.03
C THR A 141 23.34 14.94 -5.48
N THR A 142 22.02 14.99 -5.34
CA THR A 142 21.33 16.19 -4.90
C THR A 142 20.98 16.16 -3.41
N SER A 143 21.02 17.33 -2.73
CA SER A 143 20.57 17.48 -1.36
C SER A 143 19.05 17.27 -1.25
N THR A 144 18.60 16.77 -0.09
CA THR A 144 17.19 16.63 0.26
C THR A 144 16.71 17.77 1.18
N SER A 145 17.54 18.19 2.14
CA SER A 145 17.21 19.29 3.05
C SER A 145 16.92 20.60 2.28
N GLY A 146 15.91 21.34 2.76
CA GLY A 146 15.45 22.59 2.15
C GLY A 146 14.58 22.41 0.89
N LYS A 147 14.27 21.16 0.51
CA LYS A 147 13.40 20.82 -0.63
C LYS A 147 11.93 20.77 -0.24
N LYS A 148 11.05 20.67 -1.23
CA LYS A 148 9.60 20.62 -1.10
C LYS A 148 9.08 19.22 -1.37
N ALA A 149 8.38 18.62 -0.38
CA ALA A 149 7.69 17.34 -0.51
C ALA A 149 6.20 17.55 -0.77
N GLY A 150 5.72 17.12 -1.94
CA GLY A 150 4.31 17.07 -2.28
C GLY A 150 3.72 15.70 -1.99
N ILE A 151 2.72 15.61 -1.12
CA ILE A 151 2.07 14.36 -0.73
C ILE A 151 0.70 14.24 -1.41
N VAL A 152 0.54 13.27 -2.28
CA VAL A 152 -0.75 12.93 -2.91
C VAL A 152 -1.53 12.02 -1.97
N GLY A 153 -2.47 12.61 -1.22
CA GLY A 153 -3.26 11.91 -0.21
C GLY A 153 -2.75 12.12 1.22
N LEU A 154 -3.33 13.07 1.95
CA LEU A 154 -3.01 13.34 3.36
C LEU A 154 -3.93 12.53 4.31
N GLY A 155 -3.93 11.18 4.16
CA GLY A 155 -4.55 10.25 5.10
C GLY A 155 -3.65 9.96 6.30
N ARG A 156 -3.90 8.86 7.03
CA ARG A 156 -3.04 8.44 8.16
C ARG A 156 -1.59 8.24 7.71
N ILE A 157 -1.36 7.47 6.65
CA ILE A 157 -0.02 7.22 6.09
C ILE A 157 0.59 8.54 5.56
N GLY A 158 -0.17 9.33 4.78
CA GLY A 158 0.33 10.61 4.27
C GLY A 158 0.75 11.59 5.38
N MET A 159 0.02 11.62 6.50
CA MET A 159 0.38 12.42 7.67
C MET A 159 1.64 11.88 8.37
N ALA A 160 1.81 10.57 8.47
CA ALA A 160 3.01 9.95 9.03
C ALA A 160 4.24 10.23 8.14
N ILE A 161 4.07 10.24 6.81
CA ILE A 161 5.10 10.65 5.85
C ILE A 161 5.44 12.13 6.00
N ALA A 162 4.42 13.00 6.13
CA ALA A 162 4.61 14.44 6.30
C ALA A 162 5.53 14.76 7.49
N LYS A 163 5.26 14.15 8.65
CA LYS A 163 6.08 14.30 9.87
C LYS A 163 7.55 13.90 9.64
N ARG A 164 7.79 12.82 8.89
CA ARG A 164 9.14 12.35 8.56
C ARG A 164 9.84 13.30 7.59
N CYS A 165 9.11 13.82 6.62
CA CYS A 165 9.61 14.83 5.68
C CYS A 165 10.05 16.11 6.41
N GLU A 166 9.25 16.62 7.35
CA GLU A 166 9.62 17.77 8.18
C GLU A 166 10.87 17.49 9.02
N ALA A 167 10.97 16.29 9.63
CA ALA A 167 12.12 15.91 10.45
C ALA A 167 13.46 15.89 9.68
N VAL A 168 13.42 15.67 8.35
CA VAL A 168 14.61 15.75 7.48
C VAL A 168 14.73 17.10 6.76
N GLY A 169 14.01 18.12 7.21
CA GLY A 169 14.13 19.50 6.74
C GLY A 169 13.44 19.79 5.41
N LEU A 170 12.37 19.05 5.07
CA LEU A 170 11.53 19.32 3.91
C LEU A 170 10.35 20.25 4.28
N THR A 171 9.98 21.12 3.35
CA THR A 171 8.69 21.82 3.41
C THR A 171 7.61 20.95 2.80
N VAL A 172 6.48 20.75 3.51
CA VAL A 172 5.41 19.84 3.08
C VAL A 172 4.25 20.58 2.45
N GLY A 173 3.77 20.06 1.33
CA GLY A 173 2.49 20.39 0.72
C GLY A 173 1.73 19.12 0.36
N TYR A 174 0.42 19.23 0.13
CA TYR A 174 -0.38 18.05 -0.20
C TYR A 174 -1.51 18.36 -1.18
N TYR A 175 -1.91 17.31 -1.89
CA TYR A 175 -3.15 17.22 -2.64
C TYR A 175 -4.12 16.27 -1.93
N GLY A 176 -5.38 16.61 -1.95
CA GLY A 176 -6.49 15.78 -1.50
C GLY A 176 -7.81 16.31 -2.04
N ARG A 177 -8.87 15.48 -2.07
CA ARG A 177 -10.21 15.88 -2.55
C ARG A 177 -10.77 17.11 -1.82
N THR A 178 -10.38 17.28 -0.56
CA THR A 178 -10.77 18.43 0.27
C THR A 178 -9.59 18.88 1.12
N LYS A 179 -9.54 20.21 1.38
CA LYS A 179 -8.57 20.77 2.33
C LYS A 179 -8.84 20.21 3.72
N LYS A 180 -7.81 19.72 4.40
CA LYS A 180 -7.91 19.19 5.77
C LYS A 180 -7.59 20.26 6.79
N ALA A 181 -8.42 20.36 7.82
CA ALA A 181 -8.14 21.20 8.99
C ALA A 181 -7.07 20.53 9.89
N GLY A 182 -6.49 21.32 10.81
CA GLY A 182 -5.57 20.85 11.84
C GLY A 182 -4.14 20.60 11.35
N ASN A 183 -3.74 21.21 10.23
CA ASN A 183 -2.36 21.28 9.76
C ASN A 183 -2.11 22.60 9.01
N ASP A 184 -0.83 22.99 8.93
CA ASP A 184 -0.39 24.21 8.24
C ASP A 184 0.26 23.91 6.86
N PHE A 185 0.13 22.69 6.35
CA PHE A 185 0.70 22.29 5.07
C PHE A 185 0.02 23.00 3.91
N ALA A 186 0.81 23.37 2.89
CA ALA A 186 0.29 23.96 1.68
C ALA A 186 -0.68 22.98 0.97
N TYR A 187 -1.91 23.43 0.74
CA TYR A 187 -2.93 22.65 0.04
C TYR A 187 -2.98 22.99 -1.44
N PHE A 188 -3.07 21.96 -2.27
CA PHE A 188 -3.25 22.07 -3.72
C PHE A 188 -4.52 21.32 -4.14
N ASP A 189 -5.27 21.92 -5.03
CA ASP A 189 -6.56 21.42 -5.54
C ASP A 189 -6.40 20.42 -6.70
N THR A 190 -5.20 20.33 -7.30
CA THR A 190 -4.87 19.35 -8.34
C THR A 190 -3.48 18.73 -8.13
N PRO A 191 -3.28 17.45 -8.58
CA PRO A 191 -1.97 16.82 -8.54
C PRO A 191 -0.91 17.55 -9.37
N VAL A 192 -1.31 18.15 -10.50
CA VAL A 192 -0.40 18.90 -11.38
C VAL A 192 0.17 20.13 -10.66
N LYS A 193 -0.69 20.92 -9.99
CA LYS A 193 -0.21 22.08 -9.22
C LYS A 193 0.70 21.68 -8.06
N LEU A 194 0.41 20.54 -7.40
CA LEU A 194 1.28 20.01 -6.36
C LEU A 194 2.64 19.61 -6.93
N ALA A 195 2.65 18.91 -8.09
CA ALA A 195 3.86 18.45 -8.74
C ALA A 195 4.74 19.62 -9.23
N ASP A 196 4.14 20.66 -9.80
CA ASP A 196 4.84 21.88 -10.24
C ASP A 196 5.52 22.62 -9.06
N TRP A 197 4.90 22.57 -7.88
CA TRP A 197 5.46 23.16 -6.66
C TRP A 197 6.54 22.30 -6.01
N ALA A 198 6.47 20.96 -6.15
CA ALA A 198 7.27 20.02 -5.39
C ALA A 198 8.61 19.68 -6.07
N ASP A 199 9.65 19.43 -5.28
CA ASP A 199 10.88 18.77 -5.71
C ASP A 199 10.77 17.23 -5.60
N ILE A 200 9.85 16.76 -4.74
CA ILE A 200 9.62 15.34 -4.45
C ILE A 200 8.12 15.10 -4.37
N LEU A 201 7.60 14.20 -5.18
CA LEU A 201 6.19 13.83 -5.19
C LEU A 201 6.01 12.43 -4.61
N ILE A 202 5.24 12.31 -3.51
CA ILE A 202 5.03 11.05 -2.78
C ILE A 202 3.55 10.67 -2.85
N VAL A 203 3.24 9.47 -3.35
CA VAL A 203 1.86 8.99 -3.49
C VAL A 203 1.49 8.11 -2.30
N ALA A 204 0.45 8.52 -1.57
CA ALA A 204 -0.08 7.86 -0.37
C ALA A 204 -1.63 7.83 -0.37
N THR A 205 -2.27 7.84 -1.54
CA THR A 205 -3.72 7.74 -1.72
C THR A 205 -4.16 6.29 -1.90
N PRO A 206 -5.36 5.89 -1.47
CA PRO A 206 -5.90 4.57 -1.80
C PRO A 206 -5.98 4.34 -3.31
N GLY A 207 -5.93 3.07 -3.74
CA GLY A 207 -6.30 2.66 -5.08
C GLY A 207 -7.81 2.71 -5.30
N GLY A 208 -8.23 2.35 -6.49
CA GLY A 208 -9.62 2.26 -6.90
C GLY A 208 -10.00 3.26 -8.01
N PRO A 209 -11.25 3.19 -8.54
CA PRO A 209 -11.65 3.91 -9.74
C PRO A 209 -11.46 5.45 -9.66
N ALA A 210 -11.59 6.02 -8.46
CA ALA A 210 -11.45 7.48 -8.26
C ALA A 210 -10.00 7.99 -8.31
N THR A 211 -9.02 7.08 -8.30
CA THR A 211 -7.59 7.41 -8.25
C THR A 211 -6.78 6.70 -9.33
N GLU A 212 -7.44 5.94 -10.21
CA GLU A 212 -6.80 5.27 -11.34
C GLU A 212 -6.17 6.30 -12.29
N GLY A 213 -4.88 6.11 -12.61
CA GLY A 213 -4.12 7.01 -13.46
C GLY A 213 -4.01 8.45 -12.95
N LEU A 214 -4.27 8.72 -11.66
CA LEU A 214 -4.22 10.05 -11.06
C LEU A 214 -2.87 10.73 -11.30
N ILE A 215 -1.79 9.96 -11.29
CA ILE A 215 -0.45 10.41 -11.65
C ILE A 215 -0.25 10.16 -13.14
N SER A 216 -0.71 11.10 -13.92
CA SER A 216 -0.62 11.10 -15.39
C SER A 216 0.73 11.61 -15.89
N ALA A 217 0.94 11.53 -17.21
CA ALA A 217 2.09 12.14 -17.88
C ALA A 217 2.23 13.65 -17.56
N ASP A 218 1.10 14.39 -17.44
CA ASP A 218 1.14 15.82 -17.14
C ASP A 218 1.65 16.10 -15.73
N VAL A 219 1.27 15.26 -14.74
CA VAL A 219 1.79 15.36 -13.38
C VAL A 219 3.28 15.11 -13.34
N LEU A 220 3.76 14.07 -14.06
CA LEU A 220 5.18 13.76 -14.14
C LEU A 220 5.99 14.85 -14.87
N ASN A 221 5.42 15.43 -15.91
CA ASN A 221 6.04 16.56 -16.62
C ASN A 221 6.12 17.82 -15.74
N ALA A 222 5.08 18.11 -14.96
CA ALA A 222 5.05 19.23 -14.01
C ALA A 222 6.10 19.08 -12.90
N LEU A 223 6.38 17.85 -12.44
CA LEU A 223 7.42 17.56 -11.45
C LEU A 223 8.83 17.93 -11.98
N GLY A 224 9.05 17.77 -13.29
CA GLY A 224 10.22 18.26 -13.99
C GLY A 224 11.52 17.47 -13.78
N PRO A 225 12.59 17.85 -14.52
CA PRO A 225 13.80 17.03 -14.69
C PRO A 225 14.67 16.92 -13.43
N THR A 226 14.42 17.71 -12.40
CA THR A 226 15.11 17.61 -11.09
C THR A 226 14.24 16.93 -10.03
N GLY A 227 12.99 16.60 -10.37
CA GLY A 227 12.01 16.04 -9.47
C GLY A 227 12.23 14.54 -9.18
N SER A 228 11.85 14.11 -8.00
CA SER A 228 11.87 12.70 -7.59
C SER A 228 10.44 12.20 -7.32
N PHE A 229 10.12 11.03 -7.81
CA PHE A 229 8.79 10.43 -7.68
C PHE A 229 8.81 9.19 -6.76
N ILE A 230 7.90 9.11 -5.77
CA ILE A 230 7.84 7.99 -4.81
C ILE A 230 6.42 7.43 -4.80
N ASN A 231 6.28 6.11 -4.97
CA ASN A 231 4.99 5.43 -4.91
C ASN A 231 5.02 4.28 -3.90
N ILE A 232 4.26 4.45 -2.81
CA ILE A 232 4.00 3.42 -1.78
C ILE A 232 2.49 3.11 -1.66
N ALA A 233 1.70 3.55 -2.62
CA ALA A 233 0.25 3.43 -2.61
C ALA A 233 -0.24 2.21 -3.40
N ARG A 234 -0.47 2.38 -4.71
CA ARG A 234 -0.85 1.32 -5.66
C ARG A 234 -0.26 1.63 -7.03
N GLY A 235 0.06 0.58 -7.80
CA GLY A 235 0.50 0.71 -9.19
C GLY A 235 -0.55 1.38 -10.07
N THR A 236 -1.83 1.04 -9.87
CA THR A 236 -2.97 1.58 -10.64
C THR A 236 -3.18 3.09 -10.49
N VAL A 237 -2.63 3.71 -9.46
CA VAL A 237 -2.72 5.18 -9.26
C VAL A 237 -1.84 5.93 -10.24
N VAL A 238 -0.91 5.26 -10.90
CA VAL A 238 0.09 5.85 -11.79
C VAL A 238 -0.14 5.34 -13.22
N ASP A 239 -0.02 6.23 -14.19
CA ASP A 239 0.23 5.84 -15.59
C ASP A 239 1.65 5.28 -15.68
N GLU A 240 1.78 3.97 -15.43
CA GLU A 240 3.08 3.28 -15.36
C GLU A 240 3.88 3.36 -16.67
N PRO A 241 3.28 3.23 -17.87
CA PRO A 241 3.96 3.51 -19.13
C PRO A 241 4.52 4.92 -19.22
N ALA A 242 3.77 5.94 -18.78
CA ALA A 242 4.23 7.34 -18.77
C ALA A 242 5.38 7.55 -17.78
N LEU A 243 5.33 6.90 -16.61
CA LEU A 243 6.40 6.95 -15.60
C LEU A 243 7.70 6.34 -16.15
N ILE A 244 7.63 5.15 -16.75
CA ILE A 244 8.78 4.48 -17.37
C ILE A 244 9.41 5.41 -18.44
N LYS A 245 8.56 5.97 -19.30
CA LYS A 245 9.02 6.92 -20.34
C LYS A 245 9.66 8.17 -19.74
N ALA A 246 9.05 8.74 -18.70
CA ALA A 246 9.60 9.93 -18.02
C ALA A 246 10.99 9.67 -17.40
N LEU A 247 11.22 8.46 -16.86
CA LEU A 247 12.51 8.02 -16.33
C LEU A 247 13.55 7.80 -17.44
N GLN A 248 13.15 7.12 -18.52
CA GLN A 248 14.02 6.86 -19.68
C GLN A 248 14.50 8.16 -20.34
N GLU A 249 13.59 9.11 -20.53
CA GLU A 249 13.84 10.41 -21.16
C GLU A 249 14.39 11.45 -20.17
N ARG A 250 14.63 11.09 -18.91
CA ARG A 250 15.10 12.01 -17.86
C ARG A 250 14.18 13.24 -17.68
N ARG A 251 12.88 13.09 -17.95
CA ARG A 251 11.88 14.13 -17.65
C ARG A 251 11.61 14.28 -16.15
N ILE A 252 11.96 13.25 -15.37
CA ILE A 252 12.13 13.29 -13.91
C ILE A 252 13.49 12.71 -13.56
N ALA A 253 14.07 13.16 -12.44
CA ALA A 253 15.42 12.75 -12.04
C ALA A 253 15.49 11.30 -11.60
N SER A 254 14.55 10.87 -10.76
CA SER A 254 14.57 9.54 -10.15
C SER A 254 13.19 9.10 -9.65
N ALA A 255 13.04 7.81 -9.38
CA ALA A 255 11.87 7.30 -8.67
C ALA A 255 12.25 6.25 -7.61
N GLY A 256 11.38 6.11 -6.60
CA GLY A 256 11.37 5.02 -5.62
C GLY A 256 9.99 4.36 -5.61
N ILE A 257 9.91 3.06 -5.89
CA ILE A 257 8.65 2.38 -6.18
C ILE A 257 8.55 1.10 -5.35
N ASP A 258 7.49 0.98 -4.56
CA ASP A 258 7.16 -0.23 -3.80
C ASP A 258 6.03 -1.03 -4.46
N VAL A 259 5.23 -0.41 -5.34
CA VAL A 259 4.00 -0.99 -5.89
C VAL A 259 3.93 -0.84 -7.40
N TYR A 260 3.37 -1.83 -8.10
CA TYR A 260 3.38 -1.94 -9.56
C TYR A 260 1.99 -2.21 -10.12
N LEU A 261 1.80 -1.95 -11.41
CA LEU A 261 0.54 -2.26 -12.09
C LEU A 261 0.28 -3.77 -12.14
N ASN A 262 1.32 -4.56 -12.41
CA ASN A 262 1.27 -6.02 -12.51
C ASN A 262 2.13 -6.68 -11.42
N GLU A 263 1.57 -6.89 -10.25
CA GLU A 263 2.24 -7.61 -9.17
C GLU A 263 1.91 -9.12 -9.23
N PRO A 264 2.86 -10.01 -8.97
CA PRO A 264 4.26 -9.79 -8.60
C PRO A 264 5.24 -9.68 -9.79
N ASN A 265 4.76 -9.43 -11.01
CA ASN A 265 5.57 -9.37 -12.22
C ASN A 265 5.56 -7.94 -12.80
N PRO A 266 6.38 -7.02 -12.25
CA PRO A 266 6.46 -5.64 -12.72
C PRO A 266 6.97 -5.57 -14.17
N ASP A 267 6.70 -4.44 -14.83
CA ASP A 267 7.17 -4.21 -16.19
C ASP A 267 8.70 -4.35 -16.25
N PRO A 268 9.25 -5.24 -17.14
CA PRO A 268 10.67 -5.53 -17.19
C PRO A 268 11.53 -4.32 -17.57
N ARG A 269 10.94 -3.27 -18.15
CA ARG A 269 11.66 -2.03 -18.48
C ARG A 269 12.21 -1.32 -17.25
N PHE A 270 11.57 -1.48 -16.07
CA PHE A 270 12.10 -0.94 -14.81
C PHE A 270 13.50 -1.46 -14.48
N ALA A 271 13.77 -2.74 -14.75
CA ALA A 271 15.07 -3.36 -14.44
C ALA A 271 16.24 -2.77 -15.23
N ALA A 272 15.97 -2.12 -16.37
CA ALA A 272 16.97 -1.48 -17.22
C ALA A 272 17.26 -0.02 -16.82
N LEU A 273 16.52 0.55 -15.89
CA LEU A 273 16.69 1.93 -15.45
C LEU A 273 17.72 2.05 -14.31
N ASP A 274 18.59 3.03 -14.41
CA ASP A 274 19.59 3.33 -13.38
C ASP A 274 19.16 4.40 -12.38
N ASN A 275 18.02 5.07 -12.64
CA ASN A 275 17.46 6.14 -11.84
C ASN A 275 16.17 5.74 -11.10
N VAL A 276 15.98 4.46 -10.84
CA VAL A 276 14.85 3.94 -10.05
C VAL A 276 15.33 3.03 -8.93
N VAL A 277 14.69 3.13 -7.78
CA VAL A 277 14.82 2.18 -6.66
C VAL A 277 13.53 1.37 -6.60
N LEU A 278 13.65 0.05 -6.69
CA LEU A 278 12.53 -0.88 -6.72
C LEU A 278 12.45 -1.65 -5.42
N TYR A 279 11.23 -1.80 -4.87
CA TYR A 279 10.95 -2.58 -3.67
C TYR A 279 9.69 -3.42 -3.89
N PRO A 280 9.57 -4.65 -3.35
CA PRO A 280 8.59 -5.64 -3.82
C PRO A 280 7.28 -5.62 -3.02
N HIS A 281 6.55 -4.50 -2.96
CA HIS A 281 5.30 -4.28 -2.22
C HIS A 281 5.44 -4.74 -0.75
N HIS A 282 6.49 -4.28 -0.10
CA HIS A 282 6.86 -4.76 1.22
C HIS A 282 7.06 -3.63 2.25
N ALA A 283 6.45 -2.46 2.01
CA ALA A 283 6.60 -1.28 2.87
C ALA A 283 6.19 -1.53 4.34
N SER A 284 5.20 -2.41 4.58
CA SER A 284 4.80 -2.83 5.94
C SER A 284 5.45 -4.13 6.40
N GLY A 285 6.53 -4.56 5.75
CA GLY A 285 7.13 -5.89 5.88
C GLY A 285 8.10 -6.05 7.04
N THR A 286 7.79 -5.56 8.22
CA THR A 286 8.51 -5.86 9.45
C THR A 286 7.80 -6.96 10.23
N GLU A 287 8.52 -7.71 11.04
CA GLU A 287 7.94 -8.78 11.86
C GLU A 287 6.92 -8.20 12.84
N GLU A 288 7.26 -7.12 13.50
CA GLU A 288 6.44 -6.45 14.49
C GLU A 288 5.14 -5.93 13.90
N THR A 289 5.19 -5.30 12.74
CA THR A 289 3.99 -4.78 12.08
C THR A 289 3.12 -5.90 11.53
N ARG A 290 3.71 -6.95 10.94
CA ARG A 290 2.94 -8.11 10.47
C ARG A 290 2.27 -8.86 11.62
N ASP A 291 2.91 -8.97 12.79
CA ASP A 291 2.30 -9.54 13.98
C ASP A 291 1.14 -8.67 14.49
N ARG A 292 1.33 -7.35 14.58
CA ARG A 292 0.25 -6.41 14.98
C ARG A 292 -0.94 -6.45 14.02
N MET A 293 -0.69 -6.51 12.70
CA MET A 293 -1.76 -6.64 11.69
C MET A 293 -2.55 -7.94 11.88
N ALA A 294 -1.86 -9.06 12.04
CA ALA A 294 -2.49 -10.35 12.27
C ALA A 294 -3.27 -10.38 13.59
N GLN A 295 -2.72 -9.82 14.66
CA GLN A 295 -3.37 -9.72 15.96
C GLN A 295 -4.63 -8.85 15.89
N LEU A 296 -4.58 -7.68 15.26
CA LEU A 296 -5.74 -6.80 15.09
C LEU A 296 -6.87 -7.48 14.30
N THR A 297 -6.53 -8.36 13.36
CA THR A 297 -7.52 -9.18 12.64
C THR A 297 -8.20 -10.19 13.58
N VAL A 298 -7.42 -10.87 14.42
CA VAL A 298 -7.96 -11.76 15.48
C VAL A 298 -8.86 -11.00 16.46
N ASP A 299 -8.42 -9.82 16.89
CA ASP A 299 -9.16 -8.99 17.85
C ASP A 299 -10.49 -8.49 17.27
N ASN A 300 -10.54 -8.14 15.99
CA ASN A 300 -11.79 -7.79 15.29
C ASN A 300 -12.75 -8.99 15.20
N LEU A 301 -12.24 -10.21 14.92
CA LEU A 301 -13.05 -11.43 14.95
C LEU A 301 -13.61 -11.69 16.36
N ALA A 302 -12.78 -11.58 17.38
CA ALA A 302 -13.20 -11.78 18.78
C ALA A 302 -14.23 -10.72 19.21
N ALA A 303 -14.08 -9.46 18.80
CA ALA A 303 -15.06 -8.41 19.06
C ALA A 303 -16.40 -8.73 18.38
N PHE A 304 -16.37 -9.15 17.11
CA PHE A 304 -17.56 -9.52 16.34
C PHE A 304 -18.36 -10.64 17.02
N PHE A 305 -17.71 -11.76 17.33
CA PHE A 305 -18.38 -12.91 17.94
C PHE A 305 -18.84 -12.66 19.38
N ALA A 306 -18.21 -11.70 20.07
CA ALA A 306 -18.65 -11.24 21.40
C ALA A 306 -19.76 -10.16 21.35
N GLY A 307 -20.25 -9.77 20.16
CA GLY A 307 -21.23 -8.69 19.99
C GLY A 307 -20.73 -7.32 20.44
N ARG A 308 -19.42 -7.11 20.46
CA ARG A 308 -18.77 -5.83 20.81
C ARG A 308 -18.53 -4.98 19.56
N PRO A 309 -18.37 -3.65 19.70
CA PRO A 309 -17.95 -2.79 18.59
C PRO A 309 -16.67 -3.30 17.95
N LEU A 310 -16.62 -3.27 16.61
CA LEU A 310 -15.40 -3.58 15.85
C LEU A 310 -14.34 -2.51 16.10
N LEU A 311 -13.07 -2.90 16.14
CA LEU A 311 -11.96 -2.00 16.44
C LEU A 311 -11.66 -1.08 15.26
N THR A 312 -11.68 -1.63 14.03
CA THR A 312 -11.27 -0.89 12.81
C THR A 312 -12.25 -1.08 11.65
N PRO A 313 -13.54 -0.69 11.83
CA PRO A 313 -14.53 -0.82 10.76
C PRO A 313 -14.23 0.12 9.60
N VAL A 314 -14.47 -0.37 8.38
CA VAL A 314 -14.36 0.41 7.13
C VAL A 314 -15.72 0.96 6.71
N ASN A 315 -16.80 0.18 6.94
CA ASN A 315 -18.18 0.50 6.57
C ASN A 315 -19.17 0.29 7.71
#